data_50016c43f6867f24025dac3dc3dfb4af
#
_entry.id   50016c43f6867f24025dac3dc3dfb4af
#
_cell.length_a   1.000
_cell.length_b   1.000
_cell.length_c   1.000
_cell.angle_alpha   90.00
_cell.angle_beta   90.00
_cell.angle_gamma   90.00
#
_symmetry.space_group_name_H-M   'P 1'
#
loop_
_entity.id
_entity.type
_entity.pdbx_description
1 polymer ?
#
loop_
_entity_poly.entity_id
_entity_poly.type
_entity_poly.pdbx_seq_one_letter_code
_entity_poly.pdbx_strand_id
1 'polypeptide(L)'
;HLLALLLTSDRIQPKLPWPTLPHIARNLVTAMEQAPPHKDETETVWLSSALLSLCGILSASEWSEGYAAVPGDATERTAFLDEMRPMLLTLMLRILEHSSQLSDGSLLGVARMLVLLTRDPRTAASMVEQRALPLVLRPLLTRRRFQRASYQRLVIIVLRHMVESGGSLLPLLTNELHVWMNQSSRPRPTEVSSLLKAMGHSVIRSPPTFLDAAASQLELIEFHSMKSPTNLRPRQGAQVPDEPASAQAMYDAVVHMLMNDLVSVREGTTNAPEADADSLISVSDARDTYVFALLQCLVELLSSYMGCKQSFLQYRV
;
A
#
# COMPACT_ATOMS: atom_id res chain seq x y z
N HIS A 1 -19.01 -14.70 4.70
CA HIS A 1 -19.48 -13.79 3.66
C HIS A 1 -20.40 -12.69 4.21
N LEU A 2 -21.46 -13.02 4.99
CA LEU A 2 -22.38 -12.00 5.52
C LEU A 2 -21.65 -10.95 6.37
N LEU A 3 -20.77 -11.37 7.29
CA LEU A 3 -19.98 -10.47 8.12
C LEU A 3 -19.10 -9.55 7.25
N ALA A 4 -18.43 -10.10 6.24
CA ALA A 4 -17.62 -9.31 5.31
C ALA A 4 -18.45 -8.25 4.58
N LEU A 5 -19.65 -8.61 4.10
CA LEU A 5 -20.57 -7.67 3.45
C LEU A 5 -21.04 -6.58 4.40
N LEU A 6 -21.33 -6.92 5.66
CA LEU A 6 -21.76 -5.94 6.68
C LEU A 6 -20.62 -4.96 7.00
N LEU A 7 -19.38 -5.45 7.13
CA LEU A 7 -18.21 -4.64 7.46
C LEU A 7 -17.69 -3.78 6.30
N THR A 8 -18.00 -4.16 5.06
CA THR A 8 -17.64 -3.37 3.86
C THR A 8 -18.75 -2.43 3.40
N SER A 9 -19.92 -2.44 4.05
CA SER A 9 -21.04 -1.58 3.69
C SER A 9 -20.93 -0.21 4.34
N ASP A 10 -20.77 0.84 3.54
CA ASP A 10 -20.73 2.24 3.99
C ASP A 10 -21.93 2.67 4.83
N ARG A 11 -23.06 1.94 4.73
CA ARG A 11 -24.29 2.22 5.50
C ARG A 11 -24.32 1.56 6.87
N ILE A 12 -23.64 0.44 7.05
CA ILE A 12 -23.71 -0.40 8.25
C ILE A 12 -22.47 -0.24 9.10
N GLN A 13 -21.30 -0.13 8.50
CA GLN A 13 -20.02 0.02 9.18
C GLN A 13 -20.02 1.12 10.27
N PRO A 14 -20.55 2.34 10.03
CA PRO A 14 -20.58 3.39 11.05
C PRO A 14 -21.49 3.10 12.23
N LYS A 15 -22.38 2.10 12.11
CA LYS A 15 -23.39 1.73 13.12
C LYS A 15 -22.93 0.58 14.03
N LEU A 16 -21.80 -0.07 13.70
CA LEU A 16 -21.27 -1.14 14.51
C LEU A 16 -20.58 -0.57 15.75
N PRO A 17 -20.91 -1.05 16.95
CA PRO A 17 -20.29 -0.56 18.16
C PRO A 17 -18.81 -0.94 18.18
N TRP A 18 -17.95 0.06 18.34
CA TRP A 18 -16.51 -0.11 18.35
C TRP A 18 -16.02 -1.23 19.29
N PRO A 19 -16.50 -1.37 20.54
CA PRO A 19 -15.96 -2.38 21.46
C PRO A 19 -16.06 -3.82 20.96
N THR A 20 -16.95 -4.11 20.01
CA THR A 20 -17.12 -5.47 19.46
C THR A 20 -16.14 -5.79 18.35
N LEU A 21 -15.67 -4.81 17.59
CA LEU A 21 -14.80 -5.01 16.44
C LEU A 21 -13.41 -5.58 16.80
N PRO A 22 -12.71 -5.10 17.85
CA PRO A 22 -11.47 -5.71 18.31
C PRO A 22 -11.59 -7.18 18.70
N HIS A 23 -12.68 -7.57 19.36
CA HIS A 23 -12.92 -8.97 19.72
C HIS A 23 -13.14 -9.86 18.49
N ILE A 24 -13.92 -9.38 17.52
CA ILE A 24 -14.12 -10.10 16.25
C ILE A 24 -12.78 -10.26 15.53
N ALA A 25 -11.97 -9.20 15.45
CA ALA A 25 -10.68 -9.25 14.79
C ALA A 25 -9.73 -10.27 15.44
N ARG A 26 -9.58 -10.24 16.76
CA ARG A 26 -8.73 -11.21 17.49
C ARG A 26 -9.21 -12.65 17.28
N ASN A 27 -10.51 -12.90 17.35
CA ASN A 27 -11.06 -14.22 17.11
C ASN A 27 -10.80 -14.72 15.68
N LEU A 28 -10.92 -13.83 14.68
CA LEU A 28 -10.60 -14.16 13.28
C LEU A 28 -9.13 -14.50 13.12
N VAL A 29 -8.22 -13.70 13.70
CA VAL A 29 -6.78 -13.95 13.66
C VAL A 29 -6.46 -15.29 14.32
N THR A 30 -6.97 -15.55 15.53
CA THR A 30 -6.77 -16.82 16.23
C THR A 30 -7.27 -18.02 15.40
N ALA A 31 -8.44 -17.89 14.77
CA ALA A 31 -8.97 -18.94 13.90
C ALA A 31 -8.08 -19.18 12.66
N MET A 32 -7.53 -18.11 12.07
CA MET A 32 -6.61 -18.21 10.94
C MET A 32 -5.25 -18.79 11.33
N GLU A 33 -4.76 -18.52 12.54
CA GLU A 33 -3.52 -19.10 13.07
C GLU A 33 -3.64 -20.58 13.38
N GLN A 34 -4.82 -21.00 13.83
CA GLN A 34 -5.11 -22.40 14.17
C GLN A 34 -5.49 -23.26 12.95
N ALA A 35 -5.84 -22.61 11.84
CA ALA A 35 -6.16 -23.33 10.62
C ALA A 35 -4.92 -24.11 10.14
N PRO A 36 -5.03 -25.43 9.90
CA PRO A 36 -3.89 -26.20 9.45
C PRO A 36 -3.38 -25.66 8.12
N PRO A 37 -2.04 -25.67 7.87
CA PRO A 37 -1.53 -25.42 6.56
C PRO A 37 -2.09 -26.50 5.62
N HIS A 38 -2.72 -26.09 4.58
CA HIS A 38 -3.69 -26.76 3.74
C HIS A 38 -3.20 -28.10 3.16
N LYS A 39 -3.95 -29.15 3.37
CA LYS A 39 -3.82 -30.41 2.67
C LYS A 39 -5.01 -30.78 1.79
N ASP A 40 -6.15 -30.12 1.93
CA ASP A 40 -7.37 -30.47 1.19
C ASP A 40 -7.95 -29.30 0.37
N GLU A 41 -8.41 -29.62 -0.84
CA GLU A 41 -9.00 -28.70 -1.82
C GLU A 41 -10.30 -28.02 -1.37
N THR A 42 -10.89 -28.41 -0.24
CA THR A 42 -12.07 -27.76 0.37
C THR A 42 -11.71 -26.44 1.06
N GLU A 43 -10.49 -26.02 0.80
CA GLU A 43 -9.89 -24.86 1.37
C GLU A 43 -10.76 -23.63 1.24
N THR A 44 -11.14 -23.23 2.38
CA THR A 44 -11.07 -21.87 2.82
C THR A 44 -11.88 -20.88 2.02
N VAL A 45 -13.06 -21.27 1.59
CA VAL A 45 -14.12 -20.31 1.25
C VAL A 45 -14.29 -19.28 2.38
N TRP A 46 -13.94 -19.64 3.61
CA TRP A 46 -14.00 -18.75 4.75
C TRP A 46 -12.76 -17.81 4.83
N LEU A 47 -11.57 -18.20 4.35
CA LEU A 47 -10.34 -17.38 4.45
C LEU A 47 -10.48 -16.05 3.71
N SER A 48 -10.96 -16.06 2.47
CA SER A 48 -11.19 -14.83 1.71
C SER A 48 -12.20 -13.92 2.42
N SER A 49 -13.26 -14.50 3.02
CA SER A 49 -14.26 -13.76 3.77
C SER A 49 -13.73 -13.23 5.10
N ALA A 50 -12.88 -14.00 5.79
CA ALA A 50 -12.21 -13.56 7.01
C ALA A 50 -11.24 -12.40 6.73
N LEU A 51 -10.44 -12.51 5.66
CA LEU A 51 -9.54 -11.44 5.22
C LEU A 51 -10.30 -10.16 4.87
N LEU A 52 -11.41 -10.26 4.13
CA LEU A 52 -12.26 -9.11 3.82
C LEU A 52 -12.88 -8.49 5.07
N SER A 53 -13.30 -9.30 6.03
CA SER A 53 -13.83 -8.83 7.32
C SER A 53 -12.76 -8.08 8.11
N LEU A 54 -11.55 -8.61 8.20
CA LEU A 54 -10.41 -7.95 8.84
C LEU A 54 -10.03 -6.64 8.13
N CYS A 55 -10.02 -6.63 6.78
CA CYS A 55 -9.82 -5.39 6.02
C CYS A 55 -10.88 -4.34 6.36
N GLY A 56 -12.15 -4.75 6.47
CA GLY A 56 -13.24 -3.86 6.87
C GLY A 56 -13.06 -3.30 8.27
N ILE A 57 -12.67 -4.13 9.25
CA ILE A 57 -12.40 -3.69 10.64
C ILE A 57 -11.23 -2.71 10.70
N LEU A 58 -10.10 -3.02 10.04
CA LEU A 58 -8.94 -2.13 10.01
C LEU A 58 -9.27 -0.80 9.34
N SER A 59 -9.96 -0.83 8.19
CA SER A 59 -10.39 0.39 7.52
C SER A 59 -11.31 1.23 8.40
N ALA A 60 -12.28 0.62 9.10
CA ALA A 60 -13.15 1.32 10.04
C ALA A 60 -12.36 1.97 11.18
N SER A 61 -11.29 1.32 11.63
CA SER A 61 -10.43 1.82 12.70
C SER A 61 -9.63 3.06 12.26
N GLU A 62 -9.19 3.10 11.00
CA GLU A 62 -8.41 4.21 10.44
C GLU A 62 -9.28 5.44 10.07
N TRP A 63 -10.48 5.21 9.52
CA TRP A 63 -11.33 6.28 8.97
C TRP A 63 -12.04 7.12 10.02
N SER A 64 -12.11 6.70 11.26
CA SER A 64 -12.82 7.43 12.31
C SER A 64 -12.08 8.68 12.82
N GLU A 65 -10.85 8.91 12.40
CA GLU A 65 -10.10 10.13 12.73
C GLU A 65 -10.73 11.41 12.14
N GLY A 66 -11.60 11.29 11.13
CA GLY A 66 -12.24 12.43 10.44
C GLY A 66 -13.69 12.73 10.84
N TYR A 67 -14.41 11.81 11.48
CA TYR A 67 -15.83 11.98 11.85
C TYR A 67 -15.99 11.87 13.36
N ALA A 68 -16.28 13.00 14.01
CA ALA A 68 -16.81 13.17 15.39
C ALA A 68 -16.54 11.96 16.33
N ALA A 69 -15.27 11.57 16.48
CA ALA A 69 -14.89 10.53 17.42
C ALA A 69 -15.19 11.01 18.84
N VAL A 70 -15.88 10.20 19.62
CA VAL A 70 -16.03 10.44 21.04
C VAL A 70 -14.63 10.50 21.66
N PRO A 71 -14.28 11.54 22.43
CA PRO A 71 -12.98 11.62 23.08
C PRO A 71 -12.78 10.37 23.97
N GLY A 72 -11.75 9.57 23.71
CA GLY A 72 -11.50 8.28 24.38
C GLY A 72 -11.39 7.11 23.38
N ASP A 73 -12.25 7.05 22.37
CA ASP A 73 -12.21 5.99 21.34
C ASP A 73 -10.94 6.04 20.47
N ALA A 74 -10.36 7.21 20.23
CA ALA A 74 -9.16 7.36 19.40
C ALA A 74 -7.94 6.65 19.99
N THR A 75 -7.71 6.76 21.30
CA THR A 75 -6.59 6.12 21.99
C THR A 75 -6.71 4.60 21.98
N GLU A 76 -7.91 4.07 22.21
CA GLU A 76 -8.17 2.64 22.18
C GLU A 76 -8.01 2.07 20.76
N ARG A 77 -8.43 2.81 19.75
CA ARG A 77 -8.27 2.41 18.33
C ARG A 77 -6.82 2.39 17.92
N THR A 78 -6.04 3.40 18.29
CA THR A 78 -4.60 3.44 18.02
C THR A 78 -3.90 2.27 18.70
N ALA A 79 -4.19 2.02 19.98
CA ALA A 79 -3.62 0.89 20.72
C ALA A 79 -4.00 -0.47 20.06
N PHE A 80 -5.24 -0.62 19.60
CA PHE A 80 -5.68 -1.80 18.88
C PHE A 80 -4.91 -1.97 17.56
N LEU A 81 -4.74 -0.90 16.76
CA LEU A 81 -4.01 -0.96 15.51
C LEU A 81 -2.52 -1.28 15.73
N ASP A 82 -1.90 -0.70 16.75
CA ASP A 82 -0.50 -0.95 17.11
C ASP A 82 -0.28 -2.41 17.57
N GLU A 83 -1.27 -3.02 18.22
CA GLU A 83 -1.27 -4.43 18.59
C GLU A 83 -1.45 -5.33 17.36
N MET A 84 -2.43 -5.03 16.52
CA MET A 84 -2.87 -5.92 15.45
C MET A 84 -1.97 -5.91 14.22
N ARG A 85 -1.38 -4.76 13.87
CA ARG A 85 -0.55 -4.64 12.66
C ARG A 85 0.61 -5.62 12.59
N PRO A 86 1.47 -5.77 13.61
CA PRO A 86 2.58 -6.73 13.55
C PRO A 86 2.10 -8.19 13.52
N MET A 87 1.04 -8.52 14.26
CA MET A 87 0.45 -9.87 14.25
C MET A 87 -0.08 -10.21 12.86
N LEU A 88 -0.87 -9.31 12.27
CA LEU A 88 -1.42 -9.50 10.94
C LEU A 88 -0.34 -9.54 9.86
N LEU A 89 0.71 -8.72 9.97
CA LEU A 89 1.83 -8.79 9.03
C LEU A 89 2.47 -10.17 9.05
N THR A 90 2.83 -10.68 10.21
CA THR A 90 3.42 -12.02 10.38
C THR A 90 2.49 -13.10 9.82
N LEU A 91 1.19 -13.01 10.11
CA LEU A 91 0.20 -13.95 9.59
C LEU A 91 0.09 -13.89 8.06
N MET A 92 0.07 -12.69 7.46
CA MET A 92 0.00 -12.53 6.00
C MET A 92 1.24 -13.11 5.31
N LEU A 93 2.43 -12.88 5.85
CA LEU A 93 3.66 -13.42 5.30
C LEU A 93 3.68 -14.95 5.39
N ARG A 94 3.26 -15.54 6.51
CA ARG A 94 3.12 -16.99 6.65
C ARG A 94 2.12 -17.59 5.66
N ILE A 95 0.99 -16.92 5.42
CA ILE A 95 0.02 -17.36 4.40
C ILE A 95 0.65 -17.31 3.01
N LEU A 96 1.44 -16.28 2.69
CA LEU A 96 2.12 -16.15 1.39
C LEU A 96 3.19 -17.21 1.15
N GLU A 97 3.77 -17.82 2.19
CA GLU A 97 4.68 -18.96 2.03
C GLU A 97 4.00 -20.13 1.29
N HIS A 98 2.68 -20.26 1.44
CA HIS A 98 1.84 -21.26 0.80
C HIS A 98 1.00 -20.70 -0.35
N SER A 99 1.47 -19.65 -1.01
CA SER A 99 0.72 -18.89 -2.02
C SER A 99 0.23 -19.71 -3.22
N SER A 100 0.93 -20.80 -3.57
CA SER A 100 0.52 -21.71 -4.65
C SER A 100 -0.81 -22.42 -4.37
N GLN A 101 -1.12 -22.64 -3.10
CA GLN A 101 -2.33 -23.35 -2.65
C GLN A 101 -3.54 -22.42 -2.40
N LEU A 102 -3.34 -21.09 -2.42
CA LEU A 102 -4.39 -20.13 -2.14
C LEU A 102 -5.35 -19.98 -3.32
N SER A 103 -6.63 -19.77 -3.02
CA SER A 103 -7.58 -19.28 -4.01
C SER A 103 -7.26 -17.83 -4.42
N ASP A 104 -7.71 -17.41 -5.61
CA ASP A 104 -7.49 -16.03 -6.07
C ASP A 104 -8.15 -14.99 -5.16
N GLY A 105 -9.31 -15.33 -4.60
CA GLY A 105 -10.01 -14.48 -3.62
C GLY A 105 -9.19 -14.30 -2.34
N SER A 106 -8.60 -15.38 -1.83
CA SER A 106 -7.74 -15.34 -0.64
C SER A 106 -6.45 -14.56 -0.92
N LEU A 107 -5.83 -14.79 -2.07
CA LEU A 107 -4.62 -14.07 -2.46
C LEU A 107 -4.86 -12.56 -2.60
N LEU A 108 -5.95 -12.16 -3.24
CA LEU A 108 -6.34 -10.75 -3.33
C LEU A 108 -6.69 -10.17 -1.95
N GLY A 109 -7.29 -10.97 -1.07
CA GLY A 109 -7.55 -10.60 0.33
C GLY A 109 -6.26 -10.30 1.09
N VAL A 110 -5.24 -11.18 0.96
CA VAL A 110 -3.91 -10.98 1.55
C VAL A 110 -3.26 -9.71 0.99
N ALA A 111 -3.28 -9.52 -0.33
CA ALA A 111 -2.69 -8.32 -0.94
C ALA A 111 -3.37 -7.01 -0.47
N ARG A 112 -4.71 -7.01 -0.35
CA ARG A 112 -5.46 -5.87 0.21
C ARG A 112 -5.09 -5.61 1.67
N MET A 113 -4.95 -6.68 2.45
CA MET A 113 -4.49 -6.58 3.84
C MET A 113 -3.10 -5.96 3.92
N LEU A 114 -2.15 -6.42 3.10
CA LEU A 114 -0.80 -5.84 3.04
C LEU A 114 -0.85 -4.35 2.67
N VAL A 115 -1.69 -3.95 1.72
CA VAL A 115 -1.88 -2.52 1.39
C VAL A 115 -2.36 -1.71 2.59
N LEU A 116 -3.32 -2.23 3.37
CA LEU A 116 -3.80 -1.55 4.58
C LEU A 116 -2.72 -1.48 5.66
N LEU A 117 -2.03 -2.59 5.91
CA LEU A 117 -0.99 -2.66 6.93
C LEU A 117 0.19 -1.73 6.61
N THR A 118 0.62 -1.68 5.35
CA THR A 118 1.77 -0.87 4.92
C THR A 118 1.48 0.63 4.79
N ARG A 119 0.24 1.07 4.96
CA ARG A 119 -0.06 2.50 5.15
C ARG A 119 0.64 3.06 6.38
N ASP A 120 0.83 2.25 7.40
CA ASP A 120 1.67 2.60 8.54
C ASP A 120 3.16 2.47 8.16
N PRO A 121 3.95 3.57 8.22
CA PRO A 121 5.35 3.54 7.82
C PRO A 121 6.21 2.56 8.60
N ARG A 122 5.88 2.30 9.90
CA ARG A 122 6.62 1.35 10.73
C ARG A 122 6.42 -0.08 10.22
N THR A 123 5.19 -0.44 9.85
CA THR A 123 4.86 -1.74 9.28
C THR A 123 5.52 -1.93 7.91
N ALA A 124 5.52 -0.88 7.07
CA ALA A 124 6.19 -0.91 5.77
C ALA A 124 7.72 -1.08 5.91
N ALA A 125 8.36 -0.35 6.83
CA ALA A 125 9.78 -0.50 7.14
C ALA A 125 10.10 -1.91 7.65
N SER A 126 9.28 -2.47 8.54
CA SER A 126 9.42 -3.84 9.03
C SER A 126 9.40 -4.89 7.91
N MET A 127 8.57 -4.70 6.87
CA MET A 127 8.59 -5.58 5.69
C MET A 127 9.93 -5.52 4.93
N VAL A 128 10.54 -4.34 4.84
CA VAL A 128 11.87 -4.18 4.21
C VAL A 128 12.94 -4.89 5.05
N GLU A 129 12.94 -4.68 6.37
CA GLU A 129 13.86 -5.31 7.30
C GLU A 129 13.76 -6.85 7.29
N GLN A 130 12.55 -7.38 7.24
CA GLN A 130 12.27 -8.83 7.15
C GLN A 130 12.55 -9.41 5.76
N ARG A 131 12.94 -8.58 4.79
CA ARG A 131 13.14 -8.99 3.39
C ARG A 131 11.92 -9.74 2.82
N ALA A 132 10.71 -9.28 3.13
CA ALA A 132 9.46 -9.94 2.79
C ALA A 132 9.08 -9.83 1.29
N LEU A 133 9.77 -9.00 0.52
CA LEU A 133 9.44 -8.73 -0.88
C LEU A 133 9.41 -9.97 -1.77
N PRO A 134 10.35 -10.92 -1.69
CA PRO A 134 10.29 -12.15 -2.49
C PRO A 134 9.03 -12.98 -2.23
N LEU A 135 8.53 -13.01 -0.98
CA LEU A 135 7.27 -13.70 -0.65
C LEU A 135 6.07 -13.00 -1.30
N VAL A 136 6.06 -11.67 -1.30
CA VAL A 136 5.00 -10.86 -1.91
C VAL A 136 5.01 -10.98 -3.44
N LEU A 137 6.17 -11.14 -4.05
CA LEU A 137 6.31 -11.29 -5.51
C LEU A 137 6.05 -12.72 -6.01
N ARG A 138 6.25 -13.73 -5.16
CA ARG A 138 6.10 -15.14 -5.51
C ARG A 138 4.79 -15.52 -6.23
N PRO A 139 3.61 -14.99 -5.84
CA PRO A 139 2.36 -15.28 -6.55
C PRO A 139 2.34 -14.82 -8.02
N LEU A 140 3.19 -13.86 -8.40
CA LEU A 140 3.31 -13.42 -9.78
C LEU A 140 3.94 -14.48 -10.69
N LEU A 141 4.70 -15.43 -10.13
CA LEU A 141 5.27 -16.57 -10.85
C LEU A 141 4.21 -17.63 -11.22
N THR A 142 3.25 -17.87 -10.31
CA THR A 142 2.41 -19.07 -10.36
C THR A 142 1.03 -18.85 -10.97
N ARG A 143 0.60 -17.58 -11.17
CA ARG A 143 -0.80 -17.25 -11.51
C ARG A 143 -1.03 -16.93 -13.00
N ARG A 144 -2.25 -17.16 -13.48
CA ARG A 144 -2.69 -16.83 -14.84
C ARG A 144 -2.76 -15.31 -15.06
N ARG A 145 -2.59 -14.86 -16.31
CA ARG A 145 -2.42 -13.46 -16.70
C ARG A 145 -3.47 -12.48 -16.13
N PHE A 146 -4.75 -12.84 -16.14
CA PHE A 146 -5.82 -11.94 -15.66
C PHE A 146 -5.80 -11.72 -14.15
N GLN A 147 -5.49 -12.74 -13.39
CA GLN A 147 -5.43 -12.71 -11.94
C GLN A 147 -4.18 -11.95 -11.45
N ARG A 148 -3.07 -12.08 -12.20
CA ARG A 148 -1.82 -11.33 -11.93
C ARG A 148 -2.00 -9.83 -11.97
N ALA A 149 -2.75 -9.29 -12.95
CA ALA A 149 -2.89 -7.84 -13.10
C ALA A 149 -3.53 -7.16 -11.88
N SER A 150 -4.54 -7.78 -11.27
CA SER A 150 -5.17 -7.26 -10.04
C SER A 150 -4.24 -7.35 -8.84
N TYR A 151 -3.57 -8.48 -8.67
CA TYR A 151 -2.60 -8.69 -7.60
C TYR A 151 -1.40 -7.74 -7.76
N GLN A 152 -0.83 -7.63 -8.95
CA GLN A 152 0.32 -6.78 -9.25
C GLN A 152 0.06 -5.30 -8.94
N ARG A 153 -1.15 -4.80 -9.22
CA ARG A 153 -1.53 -3.42 -8.85
C ARG A 153 -1.45 -3.19 -7.34
N LEU A 154 -1.87 -4.16 -6.54
CA LEU A 154 -1.78 -4.09 -5.09
C LEU A 154 -0.32 -4.18 -4.61
N VAL A 155 0.49 -5.05 -5.24
CA VAL A 155 1.94 -5.14 -4.97
C VAL A 155 2.64 -3.82 -5.25
N ILE A 156 2.33 -3.14 -6.36
CA ILE A 156 2.90 -1.82 -6.67
C ILE A 156 2.58 -0.80 -5.56
N ILE A 157 1.36 -0.83 -5.00
CA ILE A 157 1.01 0.05 -3.88
C ILE A 157 1.83 -0.29 -2.63
N VAL A 158 2.01 -1.57 -2.32
CA VAL A 158 2.86 -2.02 -1.21
C VAL A 158 4.30 -1.54 -1.39
N LEU A 159 4.87 -1.71 -2.60
CA LEU A 159 6.22 -1.23 -2.94
C LEU A 159 6.36 0.29 -2.74
N ARG A 160 5.35 1.06 -3.15
CA ARG A 160 5.34 2.51 -2.92
C ARG A 160 5.35 2.83 -1.42
N HIS A 161 4.52 2.16 -0.62
CA HIS A 161 4.51 2.35 0.83
C HIS A 161 5.87 1.99 1.45
N MET A 162 6.52 0.91 1.01
CA MET A 162 7.85 0.53 1.47
C MET A 162 8.89 1.61 1.17
N VAL A 163 8.91 2.12 -0.05
CA VAL A 163 9.81 3.20 -0.48
C VAL A 163 9.55 4.49 0.32
N GLU A 164 8.29 4.83 0.59
CA GLU A 164 7.88 6.04 1.30
C GLU A 164 8.08 5.95 2.82
N SER A 165 8.24 4.76 3.36
CA SER A 165 8.45 4.56 4.80
C SER A 165 9.71 5.25 5.34
N GLY A 166 10.67 5.58 4.48
CA GLY A 166 11.85 6.37 4.81
C GLY A 166 11.62 7.87 4.99
N GLY A 167 10.36 8.35 4.86
CA GLY A 167 10.02 9.76 5.03
C GLY A 167 10.08 10.60 3.74
N SER A 168 10.14 9.96 2.58
CA SER A 168 10.20 10.63 1.27
C SER A 168 8.88 11.26 0.83
N LEU A 169 7.75 10.90 1.45
CA LEU A 169 6.42 11.32 1.00
C LEU A 169 6.19 12.84 1.13
N LEU A 170 6.60 13.44 2.26
CA LEU A 170 6.43 14.89 2.47
C LEU A 170 7.24 15.73 1.46
N PRO A 171 8.55 15.50 1.25
CA PRO A 171 9.31 16.17 0.19
C PRO A 171 8.70 15.98 -1.19
N LEU A 172 8.26 14.76 -1.51
CA LEU A 172 7.65 14.46 -2.80
C LEU A 172 6.37 15.28 -3.03
N LEU A 173 5.41 15.26 -2.09
CA LEU A 173 4.15 16.00 -2.19
C LEU A 173 4.40 17.51 -2.22
N THR A 174 5.38 17.99 -1.45
CA THR A 174 5.77 19.41 -1.43
C THR A 174 6.32 19.82 -2.79
N ASN A 175 7.17 19.00 -3.42
CA ASN A 175 7.69 19.27 -4.75
C ASN A 175 6.59 19.22 -5.83
N GLU A 176 5.67 18.26 -5.77
CA GLU A 176 4.53 18.20 -6.68
C GLU A 176 3.67 19.47 -6.60
N LEU A 177 3.38 19.96 -5.39
CA LEU A 177 2.65 21.22 -5.18
C LEU A 177 3.42 22.41 -5.72
N HIS A 178 4.73 22.47 -5.46
CA HIS A 178 5.61 23.54 -5.94
C HIS A 178 5.63 23.59 -7.48
N VAL A 179 5.84 22.47 -8.14
CA VAL A 179 5.81 22.35 -9.61
C VAL A 179 4.44 22.73 -10.15
N TRP A 180 3.36 22.24 -9.52
CA TRP A 180 2.00 22.56 -9.94
C TRP A 180 1.68 24.05 -9.85
N MET A 181 2.07 24.74 -8.79
CA MET A 181 1.84 26.16 -8.60
C MET A 181 2.67 27.04 -9.55
N ASN A 182 3.86 26.61 -9.94
CA ASN A 182 4.78 27.37 -10.78
C ASN A 182 4.56 27.15 -12.29
N GLN A 183 3.62 26.30 -12.70
CA GLN A 183 3.28 26.14 -14.11
C GLN A 183 2.73 27.46 -14.68
N SER A 184 3.43 28.01 -15.68
CA SER A 184 3.19 29.32 -16.27
C SER A 184 1.84 29.48 -17.01
N SER A 185 1.15 28.38 -17.30
CA SER A 185 -0.12 28.38 -18.04
C SER A 185 -1.37 28.55 -17.17
N ARG A 186 -1.24 28.78 -15.87
CA ARG A 186 -2.39 28.82 -14.95
C ARG A 186 -2.94 30.21 -14.75
N PRO A 187 -4.29 30.37 -14.80
CA PRO A 187 -4.93 31.59 -14.39
C PRO A 187 -4.70 31.83 -12.88
N ARG A 188 -4.39 33.04 -12.50
CA ARG A 188 -4.26 33.48 -11.10
C ARG A 188 -5.44 34.35 -10.75
N PRO A 189 -6.01 34.24 -9.57
CA PRO A 189 -5.70 33.37 -8.44
C PRO A 189 -6.18 31.93 -8.67
N THR A 190 -5.57 30.98 -7.95
CA THR A 190 -5.88 29.57 -8.08
C THR A 190 -6.91 29.14 -7.05
N GLU A 191 -8.06 28.65 -7.49
CA GLU A 191 -9.10 28.16 -6.60
C GLU A 191 -8.71 26.83 -5.93
N VAL A 192 -9.10 26.65 -4.65
CA VAL A 192 -8.93 25.39 -3.91
C VAL A 192 -9.56 24.21 -4.65
N SER A 193 -10.72 24.42 -5.27
CA SER A 193 -11.40 23.39 -6.08
C SER A 193 -10.53 22.89 -7.23
N SER A 194 -9.78 23.78 -7.88
CA SER A 194 -8.87 23.45 -8.97
C SER A 194 -7.64 22.67 -8.47
N LEU A 195 -7.11 23.04 -7.29
CA LEU A 195 -6.06 22.28 -6.62
C LEU A 195 -6.51 20.86 -6.33
N LEU A 196 -7.64 20.71 -5.64
CA LEU A 196 -8.15 19.38 -5.26
C LEU A 196 -8.47 18.50 -6.47
N LYS A 197 -8.97 19.07 -7.57
CA LYS A 197 -9.16 18.32 -8.83
C LYS A 197 -7.84 17.87 -9.45
N ALA A 198 -6.82 18.71 -9.44
CA ALA A 198 -5.53 18.39 -10.04
C ALA A 198 -4.71 17.42 -9.18
N MET A 199 -4.75 17.62 -7.85
CA MET A 199 -3.93 16.89 -6.89
C MET A 199 -4.70 15.78 -6.13
N GLY A 200 -5.88 15.39 -6.64
CA GLY A 200 -6.72 14.40 -5.96
C GLY A 200 -6.03 13.08 -5.67
N HIS A 201 -5.14 12.64 -6.56
CA HIS A 201 -4.32 11.44 -6.36
C HIS A 201 -3.35 11.57 -5.17
N SER A 202 -2.74 12.74 -5.01
CA SER A 202 -1.82 13.05 -3.89
C SER A 202 -2.58 13.21 -2.57
N VAL A 203 -3.77 13.82 -2.61
CA VAL A 203 -4.67 13.94 -1.43
C VAL A 203 -5.07 12.56 -0.91
N ILE A 204 -5.51 11.66 -1.81
CA ILE A 204 -5.96 10.31 -1.43
C ILE A 204 -4.81 9.46 -0.87
N ARG A 205 -3.59 9.69 -1.34
CA ARG A 205 -2.41 8.92 -0.94
C ARG A 205 -2.11 9.06 0.56
N SER A 206 -2.09 10.27 1.08
CA SER A 206 -1.98 10.58 2.51
C SER A 206 -2.55 11.98 2.78
N PRO A 207 -3.82 12.08 3.21
CA PRO A 207 -4.43 13.37 3.50
C PRO A 207 -3.66 14.21 4.52
N PRO A 208 -3.18 13.67 5.66
CA PRO A 208 -2.43 14.46 6.64
C PRO A 208 -1.14 15.02 6.06
N THR A 209 -0.30 14.18 5.40
CA THR A 209 0.95 14.63 4.80
C THR A 209 0.72 15.64 3.66
N PHE A 210 -0.37 15.49 2.90
CA PHE A 210 -0.74 16.46 1.88
C PHE A 210 -1.13 17.82 2.50
N LEU A 211 -1.86 17.81 3.61
CA LEU A 211 -2.19 19.04 4.33
C LEU A 211 -0.96 19.74 4.88
N ASP A 212 0.00 19.00 5.43
CA ASP A 212 1.28 19.51 5.92
C ASP A 212 2.09 20.15 4.77
N ALA A 213 2.18 19.43 3.64
CA ALA A 213 2.83 19.94 2.43
C ALA A 213 2.11 21.21 1.92
N ALA A 214 0.78 21.19 1.84
CA ALA A 214 -0.01 22.34 1.41
C ALA A 214 0.16 23.55 2.36
N ALA A 215 0.12 23.33 3.67
CA ALA A 215 0.31 24.37 4.67
C ALA A 215 1.72 25.01 4.61
N SER A 216 2.74 24.22 4.23
CA SER A 216 4.10 24.72 4.05
C SER A 216 4.28 25.58 2.79
N GLN A 217 3.56 25.27 1.72
CA GLN A 217 3.75 25.85 0.38
C GLN A 217 2.73 26.91 0.00
N LEU A 218 1.54 26.86 0.61
CA LEU A 218 0.40 27.67 0.19
C LEU A 218 -0.14 28.53 1.32
N GLU A 219 -0.73 29.65 0.95
CA GLU A 219 -1.54 30.47 1.85
C GLU A 219 -2.87 30.83 1.21
N LEU A 220 -3.89 30.95 2.03
CA LEU A 220 -5.23 31.35 1.61
C LEU A 220 -5.24 32.86 1.39
N ILE A 221 -5.77 33.28 0.25
CA ILE A 221 -6.13 34.70 0.02
C ILE A 221 -7.51 34.91 0.64
N GLU A 222 -7.71 36.08 1.25
CA GLU A 222 -8.88 36.47 2.01
C GLU A 222 -10.22 35.86 1.54
N PHE A 223 -10.93 35.30 2.50
CA PHE A 223 -12.28 34.78 2.33
C PHE A 223 -13.28 35.89 2.67
N HIS A 224 -13.76 36.61 1.66
CA HIS A 224 -14.68 37.72 1.88
C HIS A 224 -16.16 37.31 1.99
N SER A 225 -16.58 36.22 1.41
CA SER A 225 -17.95 35.74 1.54
C SER A 225 -18.10 34.25 1.14
N MET A 226 -19.18 33.61 1.60
CA MET A 226 -19.54 32.25 1.18
C MET A 226 -19.77 32.07 -0.34
N LYS A 227 -19.92 33.17 -1.07
CA LYS A 227 -20.11 33.17 -2.53
C LYS A 227 -18.81 33.37 -3.31
N SER A 228 -17.73 33.75 -2.65
CA SER A 228 -16.43 33.92 -3.31
C SER A 228 -15.65 32.65 -3.27
N PRO A 229 -15.06 32.18 -4.39
CA PRO A 229 -14.19 31.03 -4.38
C PRO A 229 -12.99 31.30 -3.47
N THR A 230 -12.61 30.30 -2.67
CA THR A 230 -11.39 30.38 -1.86
C THR A 230 -10.18 30.25 -2.76
N ASN A 231 -9.34 31.27 -2.76
CA ASN A 231 -8.15 31.31 -3.60
C ASN A 231 -6.89 31.02 -2.80
N LEU A 232 -5.90 30.48 -3.49
CA LEU A 232 -4.60 30.11 -2.98
C LEU A 232 -3.50 30.90 -3.69
N ARG A 233 -2.45 31.22 -2.97
CA ARG A 233 -1.20 31.72 -3.55
C ARG A 233 -0.01 30.95 -2.98
N PRO A 234 1.12 30.90 -3.70
CA PRO A 234 2.36 30.37 -3.15
C PRO A 234 2.79 31.20 -1.94
N ARG A 235 3.21 30.52 -0.87
CA ARG A 235 3.81 31.18 0.30
C ARG A 235 5.18 31.74 -0.09
N GLN A 236 5.45 32.99 0.28
CA GLN A 236 6.74 33.59 0.02
C GLN A 236 7.85 32.91 0.82
N GLY A 237 8.95 32.55 0.13
CA GLY A 237 10.08 31.88 0.77
C GLY A 237 9.84 30.38 1.07
N ALA A 238 8.75 29.79 0.58
CA ALA A 238 8.50 28.38 0.72
C ALA A 238 9.63 27.57 0.04
N GLN A 239 10.21 26.63 0.77
CA GLN A 239 11.24 25.72 0.27
C GLN A 239 10.71 24.30 0.23
N VAL A 240 11.16 23.53 -0.75
CA VAL A 240 10.94 22.09 -0.76
C VAL A 240 11.94 21.48 0.21
N PRO A 241 11.51 20.70 1.21
CA PRO A 241 12.43 20.07 2.15
C PRO A 241 13.27 19.01 1.41
N ASP A 242 14.53 18.86 1.83
CA ASP A 242 15.40 17.80 1.33
C ASP A 242 14.88 16.43 1.75
N GLU A 243 15.10 15.42 0.92
CA GLU A 243 14.80 14.03 1.29
C GLU A 243 15.70 13.58 2.45
N PRO A 244 15.15 12.93 3.49
CA PRO A 244 15.93 12.41 4.60
C PRO A 244 16.84 11.25 4.14
N ALA A 245 17.99 11.07 4.79
CA ALA A 245 18.90 9.96 4.49
C ALA A 245 18.26 8.58 4.62
N SER A 246 17.24 8.44 5.50
CA SER A 246 16.43 7.23 5.64
C SER A 246 15.66 6.89 4.36
N ALA A 247 15.26 7.89 3.56
CA ALA A 247 14.59 7.66 2.29
C ALA A 247 15.50 6.96 1.28
N GLN A 248 16.78 7.40 1.17
CA GLN A 248 17.73 6.76 0.27
C GLN A 248 17.97 5.30 0.65
N ALA A 249 18.07 4.98 1.94
CA ALA A 249 18.21 3.60 2.41
C ALA A 249 17.02 2.72 2.01
N MET A 250 15.79 3.25 2.02
CA MET A 250 14.60 2.51 1.58
C MET A 250 14.57 2.35 0.06
N TYR A 251 14.97 3.36 -0.72
CA TYR A 251 15.13 3.25 -2.17
C TYR A 251 16.11 2.15 -2.53
N ASP A 252 17.30 2.16 -1.91
CA ASP A 252 18.33 1.15 -2.14
C ASP A 252 17.83 -0.25 -1.78
N ALA A 253 17.21 -0.42 -0.61
CA ALA A 253 16.72 -1.71 -0.17
C ALA A 253 15.68 -2.30 -1.13
N VAL A 254 14.67 -1.52 -1.53
CA VAL A 254 13.59 -2.01 -2.39
C VAL A 254 14.08 -2.24 -3.82
N VAL A 255 14.83 -1.30 -4.40
CA VAL A 255 15.35 -1.43 -5.77
C VAL A 255 16.32 -2.59 -5.88
N HIS A 256 17.24 -2.73 -4.91
CA HIS A 256 18.21 -3.83 -4.92
C HIS A 256 17.54 -5.19 -4.72
N MET A 257 16.50 -5.29 -3.90
CA MET A 257 15.72 -6.55 -3.80
C MET A 257 15.09 -6.94 -5.14
N LEU A 258 14.47 -5.99 -5.86
CA LEU A 258 13.89 -6.25 -7.18
C LEU A 258 14.95 -6.64 -8.22
N MET A 259 16.11 -5.96 -8.21
CA MET A 259 17.21 -6.26 -9.10
C MET A 259 17.84 -7.62 -8.81
N ASN A 260 18.05 -7.97 -7.54
CA ASN A 260 18.55 -9.27 -7.13
C ASN A 260 17.61 -10.40 -7.58
N ASP A 261 16.30 -10.19 -7.50
CA ASP A 261 15.32 -11.17 -7.93
C ASP A 261 15.34 -11.33 -9.46
N LEU A 262 15.50 -10.25 -10.23
CA LEU A 262 15.72 -10.31 -11.68
C LEU A 262 17.00 -11.09 -12.06
N VAL A 263 18.11 -10.85 -11.35
CA VAL A 263 19.37 -11.58 -11.55
C VAL A 263 19.18 -13.07 -11.22
N SER A 264 18.54 -13.39 -10.10
CA SER A 264 18.26 -14.77 -9.70
C SER A 264 17.41 -15.53 -10.73
N VAL A 265 16.44 -14.87 -11.33
CA VAL A 265 15.63 -15.45 -12.42
C VAL A 265 16.49 -15.70 -13.66
N ARG A 266 17.39 -14.77 -14.01
CA ARG A 266 18.31 -14.92 -15.15
C ARG A 266 19.25 -16.10 -14.95
N GLU A 267 19.81 -16.26 -13.76
CA GLU A 267 20.76 -17.33 -13.44
C GLU A 267 20.10 -18.69 -13.23
N GLY A 268 18.77 -18.75 -13.20
CA GLY A 268 18.02 -19.98 -12.98
C GLY A 268 18.09 -20.48 -11.53
N THR A 269 18.57 -19.65 -10.61
CA THR A 269 18.67 -19.96 -9.17
C THR A 269 17.36 -19.76 -8.43
N THR A 270 16.40 -19.06 -9.03
CA THR A 270 15.05 -18.99 -8.49
C THR A 270 14.45 -20.37 -8.61
N ASN A 271 14.12 -20.98 -7.48
CA ASN A 271 13.31 -22.21 -7.45
C ASN A 271 11.95 -21.87 -8.06
N ALA A 272 11.85 -21.96 -9.39
CA ALA A 272 10.56 -21.99 -10.05
C ALA A 272 9.81 -23.16 -9.41
N PRO A 273 8.60 -22.94 -8.84
CA PRO A 273 7.81 -24.06 -8.37
C PRO A 273 7.72 -25.05 -9.53
N GLU A 274 7.94 -26.33 -9.23
CA GLU A 274 7.70 -27.40 -10.17
C GLU A 274 6.35 -27.12 -10.81
N ALA A 275 6.35 -26.90 -12.13
CA ALA A 275 5.12 -26.64 -12.86
C ALA A 275 4.24 -27.87 -12.60
N ASP A 276 3.09 -27.67 -11.98
CA ASP A 276 2.08 -28.70 -11.87
C ASP A 276 1.91 -29.28 -13.29
N ALA A 277 2.05 -30.59 -13.42
CA ALA A 277 2.05 -31.29 -14.70
C ALA A 277 0.79 -31.02 -15.57
N ASP A 278 -0.23 -30.42 -14.98
CA ASP A 278 -1.49 -29.99 -15.61
C ASP A 278 -1.49 -28.53 -16.11
N SER A 279 -0.42 -27.76 -15.91
CA SER A 279 -0.39 -26.38 -16.40
C SER A 279 0.03 -26.34 -17.87
N LEU A 280 -0.88 -25.94 -18.74
CA LEU A 280 -0.66 -25.71 -20.17
C LEU A 280 0.31 -24.53 -20.48
N ILE A 281 0.92 -23.94 -19.45
CA ILE A 281 1.86 -22.84 -19.59
C ILE A 281 3.27 -23.40 -19.53
N SER A 282 4.07 -23.15 -20.56
CA SER A 282 5.47 -23.54 -20.57
C SER A 282 6.22 -22.84 -19.42
N VAL A 283 7.21 -23.51 -18.84
CA VAL A 283 8.06 -22.92 -17.78
C VAL A 283 8.70 -21.61 -18.26
N SER A 284 9.05 -21.51 -19.55
CA SER A 284 9.60 -20.30 -20.15
C SER A 284 8.59 -19.14 -20.13
N ASP A 285 7.32 -19.38 -20.47
CA ASP A 285 6.28 -18.34 -20.49
C ASP A 285 5.97 -17.81 -19.09
N ALA A 286 6.02 -18.69 -18.08
CA ALA A 286 5.85 -18.28 -16.69
C ALA A 286 7.00 -17.36 -16.24
N ARG A 287 8.24 -17.74 -16.59
CA ARG A 287 9.45 -16.97 -16.30
C ARG A 287 9.43 -15.61 -16.98
N ASP A 288 9.13 -15.53 -18.27
CA ASP A 288 9.08 -14.28 -19.03
C ASP A 288 7.99 -13.36 -18.49
N THR A 289 6.85 -13.93 -18.10
CA THR A 289 5.77 -13.15 -17.50
C THR A 289 6.14 -12.59 -16.13
N TYR A 290 6.93 -13.34 -15.35
CA TYR A 290 7.43 -12.87 -14.05
C TYR A 290 8.45 -11.74 -14.23
N VAL A 291 9.42 -11.91 -15.12
CA VAL A 291 10.39 -10.86 -15.49
C VAL A 291 9.65 -9.60 -15.92
N PHE A 292 8.62 -9.72 -16.75
CA PHE A 292 7.81 -8.58 -17.17
C PHE A 292 7.12 -7.89 -15.97
N ALA A 293 6.58 -8.65 -15.03
CA ALA A 293 5.96 -8.10 -13.83
C ALA A 293 6.97 -7.35 -12.93
N LEU A 294 8.19 -7.90 -12.75
CA LEU A 294 9.26 -7.22 -12.02
C LEU A 294 9.70 -5.93 -12.71
N LEU A 295 9.86 -5.97 -14.04
CA LEU A 295 10.21 -4.77 -14.82
C LEU A 295 9.12 -3.69 -14.71
N GLN A 296 7.84 -4.07 -14.73
CA GLN A 296 6.75 -3.11 -14.50
C GLN A 296 6.82 -2.48 -13.11
N CYS A 297 7.09 -3.27 -12.06
CA CYS A 297 7.29 -2.74 -10.72
C CYS A 297 8.45 -1.74 -10.67
N LEU A 298 9.58 -2.07 -11.30
CA LEU A 298 10.73 -1.17 -11.40
C LEU A 298 10.38 0.12 -12.16
N VAL A 299 9.72 0.02 -13.31
CA VAL A 299 9.33 1.20 -14.10
C VAL A 299 8.44 2.14 -13.29
N GLU A 300 7.49 1.61 -12.53
CA GLU A 300 6.62 2.40 -11.65
C GLU A 300 7.41 3.15 -10.56
N LEU A 301 8.37 2.48 -9.92
CA LEU A 301 9.21 3.11 -8.91
C LEU A 301 10.17 4.13 -9.53
N LEU A 302 10.85 3.77 -10.63
CA LEU A 302 11.79 4.66 -11.31
C LEU A 302 11.10 5.89 -11.91
N SER A 303 9.85 5.77 -12.38
CA SER A 303 9.10 6.92 -12.88
C SER A 303 8.63 7.86 -11.79
N SER A 304 8.38 7.34 -10.59
CA SER A 304 7.78 8.09 -9.47
C SER A 304 8.80 8.71 -8.51
N TYR A 305 9.98 8.07 -8.33
CA TYR A 305 10.95 8.48 -7.32
C TYR A 305 12.35 8.69 -7.92
N MET A 306 12.91 9.88 -7.72
CA MET A 306 14.28 10.19 -8.19
C MET A 306 15.34 9.35 -7.46
N GLY A 307 15.16 9.11 -6.15
CA GLY A 307 16.08 8.28 -5.38
C GLY A 307 16.11 6.82 -5.89
N CYS A 308 14.98 6.27 -6.35
CA CYS A 308 14.95 4.95 -6.99
C CYS A 308 15.79 4.90 -8.28
N LYS A 309 15.79 5.99 -9.08
CA LYS A 309 16.67 6.08 -10.27
C LYS A 309 18.15 6.07 -9.88
N GLN A 310 18.51 6.80 -8.84
CA GLN A 310 19.88 6.83 -8.34
C GLN A 310 20.31 5.46 -7.83
N SER A 311 19.47 4.79 -7.02
CA SER A 311 19.71 3.42 -6.54
C SER A 311 19.87 2.42 -7.68
N PHE A 312 19.03 2.52 -8.72
CA PHE A 312 19.13 1.67 -9.90
C PHE A 312 20.47 1.85 -10.65
N LEU A 313 20.92 3.11 -10.84
CA LEU A 313 22.18 3.42 -11.52
C LEU A 313 23.41 3.00 -10.70
N GLN A 314 23.29 2.93 -9.38
CA GLN A 314 24.36 2.52 -8.47
C GLN A 314 24.41 1.00 -8.23
N TYR A 315 23.35 0.27 -8.62
CA TYR A 315 23.30 -1.17 -8.46
C TYR A 315 24.42 -1.85 -9.24
N ARG A 316 25.15 -2.72 -8.57
CA ARG A 316 26.21 -3.55 -9.16
C ARG A 316 25.94 -5.02 -8.83
N VAL A 317 26.03 -5.86 -9.84
CA VAL A 317 25.93 -7.32 -9.69
C VAL A 317 27.21 -7.85 -9.07
#